data_c94ac34947ae76da1fc8352ee861296e
#
_entry.id   c94ac34947ae76da1fc8352ee861296e
#
_cell.length_a   1.000
_cell.length_b   1.000
_cell.length_c   1.000
_cell.angle_alpha   90.00
_cell.angle_beta   90.00
_cell.angle_gamma   90.00
#
_symmetry.space_group_name_H-M   'P 1'
#
loop_
_entity.id
_entity.type
_entity.pdbx_description
1 polymer ?
#
loop_
_entity_poly.entity_id
_entity_poly.type
_entity_poly.pdbx_seq_one_letter_code
_entity_poly.pdbx_strand_id
1 'polypeptide(L)'
;MKTKTSLILTVAALALSGSALAEVKIALVAKSLGNGFFEAANVGAQQAAKELGDVKVIYTGPTTTTAEAQIDVLNGLIAQGVDAIAISANDPDAVVPVLKKAMQRGIKVVSWDSGVAPAGRQIHLNPSNNALIGETNVKLAADALKALNVEKGDVAVLSATPTSTNQ
;
A
#
# COMPACT_ATOMS: atom_id res chain seq x y z
N MET A 1 -63.08 46.97 -21.63
CA MET A 1 -62.05 46.02 -21.96
C MET A 1 -60.97 46.13 -20.91
N LYS A 2 -60.85 45.16 -20.02
CA LYS A 2 -59.84 45.11 -18.92
C LYS A 2 -58.85 43.93 -19.20
N THR A 3 -57.68 44.31 -19.69
CA THR A 3 -56.57 43.32 -19.90
C THR A 3 -55.93 42.97 -18.55
N LYS A 4 -56.01 41.72 -18.19
CA LYS A 4 -55.31 41.17 -17.03
C LYS A 4 -53.92 40.68 -17.45
N THR A 5 -52.90 41.40 -17.01
CA THR A 5 -51.50 41.01 -17.19
C THR A 5 -51.14 39.95 -16.11
N SER A 6 -50.95 38.68 -16.51
CA SER A 6 -50.44 37.64 -15.60
C SER A 6 -48.92 37.72 -15.52
N LEU A 7 -48.43 38.01 -14.32
CA LEU A 7 -47.03 38.03 -13.97
C LEU A 7 -46.62 36.56 -13.61
N ILE A 8 -45.87 35.89 -14.50
CA ILE A 8 -45.30 34.55 -14.24
C ILE A 8 -44.01 34.72 -13.46
N LEU A 9 -44.05 34.37 -12.19
CA LEU A 9 -42.90 34.39 -11.30
C LEU A 9 -42.13 33.07 -11.51
N THR A 10 -41.04 33.12 -12.29
CA THR A 10 -40.14 31.94 -12.49
C THR A 10 -39.20 31.87 -11.30
N VAL A 11 -39.46 30.96 -10.38
CA VAL A 11 -38.56 30.62 -9.29
C VAL A 11 -37.43 29.76 -9.85
N ALA A 12 -36.24 30.33 -10.06
CA ALA A 12 -35.03 29.61 -10.38
C ALA A 12 -34.54 28.93 -9.10
N ALA A 13 -34.81 27.61 -8.95
CA ALA A 13 -34.21 26.78 -7.93
C ALA A 13 -32.72 26.58 -8.28
N LEU A 14 -31.83 27.32 -7.63
CA LEU A 14 -30.41 27.02 -7.62
C LEU A 14 -30.24 25.69 -6.86
N ALA A 15 -30.08 24.58 -7.60
CA ALA A 15 -29.59 23.34 -7.06
C ALA A 15 -28.16 23.59 -6.60
N LEU A 16 -27.93 23.73 -5.30
CA LEU A 16 -26.60 23.58 -4.69
C LEU A 16 -26.20 22.11 -4.89
N SER A 17 -25.55 21.82 -6.01
CA SER A 17 -24.82 20.59 -6.19
C SER A 17 -23.64 20.61 -5.24
N GLY A 18 -23.84 20.15 -4.00
CA GLY A 18 -22.76 19.85 -3.11
C GLY A 18 -21.89 18.83 -3.83
N SER A 19 -20.69 19.22 -4.23
CA SER A 19 -19.67 18.29 -4.72
C SER A 19 -19.38 17.32 -3.58
N ALA A 20 -20.03 16.15 -3.57
CA ALA A 20 -19.58 15.04 -2.76
C ALA A 20 -18.13 14.81 -3.19
N LEU A 21 -17.17 15.06 -2.31
CA LEU A 21 -15.78 14.68 -2.55
C LEU A 21 -15.80 13.22 -2.89
N ALA A 22 -15.30 12.86 -4.07
CA ALA A 22 -15.22 11.46 -4.46
C ALA A 22 -14.31 10.73 -3.47
N GLU A 23 -14.79 9.58 -2.96
CA GLU A 23 -14.05 8.74 -2.03
C GLU A 23 -12.70 8.34 -2.65
N VAL A 24 -11.59 8.68 -1.99
CA VAL A 24 -10.24 8.36 -2.46
C VAL A 24 -9.96 6.86 -2.25
N LYS A 25 -9.67 6.13 -3.31
CA LYS A 25 -9.39 4.71 -3.29
C LYS A 25 -7.90 4.44 -3.20
N ILE A 26 -7.44 3.91 -2.08
CA ILE A 26 -6.04 3.55 -1.84
C ILE A 26 -5.92 2.04 -1.78
N ALA A 27 -5.15 1.45 -2.70
CA ALA A 27 -4.83 0.03 -2.66
C ALA A 27 -3.62 -0.21 -1.74
N LEU A 28 -3.80 -0.98 -0.67
CA LEU A 28 -2.71 -1.48 0.18
C LEU A 28 -2.31 -2.87 -0.32
N VAL A 29 -1.14 -2.94 -0.97
CA VAL A 29 -0.67 -4.16 -1.64
C VAL A 29 0.40 -4.85 -0.79
N ALA A 30 0.07 -6.04 -0.29
CA ALA A 30 0.95 -6.91 0.45
C ALA A 30 1.88 -7.71 -0.48
N LYS A 31 2.97 -8.27 0.06
CA LYS A 31 3.79 -9.27 -0.64
C LYS A 31 3.02 -10.56 -0.91
N SER A 32 2.21 -10.97 0.07
CA SER A 32 1.26 -12.09 -0.04
C SER A 32 0.16 -11.93 0.99
N LEU A 33 -1.02 -12.43 0.67
CA LEU A 33 -2.12 -12.51 1.62
C LEU A 33 -1.89 -13.63 2.65
N GLY A 34 -2.55 -13.51 3.82
CA GLY A 34 -2.46 -14.51 4.89
C GLY A 34 -1.22 -14.40 5.78
N ASN A 35 -0.39 -13.39 5.60
CA ASN A 35 0.74 -13.11 6.49
C ASN A 35 0.30 -12.12 7.59
N GLY A 36 0.46 -12.51 8.86
CA GLY A 36 0.02 -11.74 10.02
C GLY A 36 0.55 -10.30 10.09
N PHE A 37 1.77 -10.05 9.59
CA PHE A 37 2.33 -8.70 9.50
C PHE A 37 1.50 -7.79 8.58
N PHE A 38 1.14 -8.28 7.40
CA PHE A 38 0.33 -7.52 6.44
C PHE A 38 -1.12 -7.39 6.87
N GLU A 39 -1.67 -8.40 7.54
CA GLU A 39 -3.01 -8.32 8.13
C GLU A 39 -3.08 -7.25 9.22
N ALA A 40 -2.05 -7.14 10.07
CA ALA A 40 -1.95 -6.08 11.06
C ALA A 40 -1.84 -4.68 10.42
N ALA A 41 -1.06 -4.56 9.34
CA ALA A 41 -0.97 -3.32 8.58
C ALA A 41 -2.32 -2.92 7.96
N ASN A 42 -3.09 -3.90 7.45
CA ASN A 42 -4.45 -3.66 6.96
C ASN A 42 -5.37 -3.11 8.06
N VAL A 43 -5.33 -3.68 9.26
CA VAL A 43 -6.13 -3.18 10.40
C VAL A 43 -5.83 -1.71 10.66
N GLY A 44 -4.55 -1.32 10.70
CA GLY A 44 -4.14 0.07 10.88
C GLY A 44 -4.60 0.98 9.74
N ALA A 45 -4.51 0.51 8.48
CA ALA A 45 -4.95 1.27 7.33
C ALA A 45 -6.47 1.48 7.30
N GLN A 46 -7.27 0.49 7.68
CA GLN A 46 -8.73 0.61 7.81
C GLN A 46 -9.12 1.58 8.92
N GLN A 47 -8.36 1.60 10.02
CA GLN A 47 -8.58 2.57 11.08
C GLN A 47 -8.28 4.00 10.60
N ALA A 48 -7.14 4.22 9.94
CA ALA A 48 -6.78 5.51 9.36
C ALA A 48 -7.84 5.99 8.34
N ALA A 49 -8.36 5.10 7.50
CA ALA A 49 -9.43 5.42 6.57
C ALA A 49 -10.70 5.92 7.27
N LYS A 50 -11.09 5.29 8.39
CA LYS A 50 -12.24 5.74 9.21
C LYS A 50 -12.01 7.12 9.81
N GLU A 51 -10.79 7.41 10.26
CA GLU A 51 -10.43 8.71 10.83
C GLU A 51 -10.42 9.82 9.79
N LEU A 52 -10.01 9.51 8.55
CA LEU A 52 -10.00 10.46 7.42
C LEU A 52 -11.39 10.70 6.82
N GLY A 53 -12.27 9.70 6.84
CA GLY A 53 -13.69 9.79 6.48
C GLY A 53 -14.00 9.69 4.98
N ASP A 54 -13.09 10.14 4.12
CA ASP A 54 -13.26 10.17 2.66
C ASP A 54 -12.31 9.22 1.91
N VAL A 55 -11.75 8.24 2.62
CA VAL A 55 -10.80 7.27 2.09
C VAL A 55 -11.35 5.85 2.17
N LYS A 56 -11.21 5.11 1.07
CA LYS A 56 -11.47 3.68 1.00
C LYS A 56 -10.15 2.92 0.80
N VAL A 57 -9.80 2.08 1.75
CA VAL A 57 -8.66 1.17 1.63
C VAL A 57 -9.10 -0.14 0.97
N ILE A 58 -8.39 -0.54 -0.09
CA ILE A 58 -8.53 -1.82 -0.77
C ILE A 58 -7.30 -2.65 -0.41
N TYR A 59 -7.44 -3.53 0.59
CA TYR A 59 -6.36 -4.45 0.95
C TYR A 59 -6.33 -5.61 -0.03
N THR A 60 -5.18 -5.87 -0.62
CA THR A 60 -4.98 -6.95 -1.60
C THR A 60 -3.53 -7.38 -1.68
N GLY A 61 -3.27 -8.44 -2.40
CA GLY A 61 -1.95 -8.99 -2.66
C GLY A 61 -2.07 -10.33 -3.38
N PRO A 62 -0.97 -10.88 -3.88
CA PRO A 62 -0.96 -12.22 -4.43
C PRO A 62 -1.06 -13.27 -3.31
N THR A 63 -1.35 -14.51 -3.69
CA THR A 63 -1.30 -15.68 -2.78
C THR A 63 0.08 -16.32 -2.75
N THR A 64 0.96 -15.93 -3.70
CA THR A 64 2.35 -16.39 -3.79
C THR A 64 3.29 -15.18 -3.76
N THR A 65 4.48 -15.35 -3.15
CA THR A 65 5.47 -14.28 -2.98
C THR A 65 6.37 -14.12 -4.21
N THR A 66 5.76 -13.99 -5.40
CA THR A 66 6.50 -13.77 -6.65
C THR A 66 6.22 -12.38 -7.23
N ALA A 67 7.18 -11.83 -7.97
CA ALA A 67 7.02 -10.55 -8.64
C ALA A 67 5.93 -10.60 -9.71
N GLU A 68 5.85 -11.67 -10.45
CA GLU A 68 4.85 -11.89 -11.52
C GLU A 68 3.43 -11.83 -10.95
N ALA A 69 3.16 -12.60 -9.90
CA ALA A 69 1.84 -12.60 -9.25
C ALA A 69 1.48 -11.22 -8.69
N GLN A 70 2.46 -10.47 -8.18
CA GLN A 70 2.23 -9.11 -7.71
C GLN A 70 1.98 -8.12 -8.86
N ILE A 71 2.66 -8.28 -10.00
CA ILE A 71 2.43 -7.49 -11.22
C ILE A 71 1.00 -7.70 -11.74
N ASP A 72 0.46 -8.91 -11.69
CA ASP A 72 -0.92 -9.19 -12.10
C ASP A 72 -1.92 -8.44 -11.21
N VAL A 73 -1.72 -8.44 -9.88
CA VAL A 73 -2.52 -7.65 -8.94
C VAL A 73 -2.45 -6.15 -9.28
N LEU A 74 -1.25 -5.62 -9.54
CA LEU A 74 -1.04 -4.21 -9.89
C LEU A 74 -1.75 -3.83 -11.19
N ASN A 75 -1.70 -4.68 -12.21
CA ASN A 75 -2.44 -4.46 -13.46
C ASN A 75 -3.95 -4.40 -13.23
N GLY A 76 -4.49 -5.26 -12.37
CA GLY A 76 -5.89 -5.24 -11.96
C GLY A 76 -6.28 -3.93 -11.28
N LEU A 77 -5.45 -3.42 -10.37
CA LEU A 77 -5.69 -2.15 -9.66
C LEU A 77 -5.64 -0.94 -10.60
N ILE A 78 -4.70 -0.93 -11.55
CA ILE A 78 -4.62 0.09 -12.60
C ILE A 78 -5.88 0.09 -13.47
N ALA A 79 -6.42 -1.09 -13.80
CA ALA A 79 -7.66 -1.22 -14.57
C ALA A 79 -8.89 -0.75 -13.77
N GLN A 80 -8.92 -0.96 -12.46
CA GLN A 80 -9.97 -0.49 -11.56
C GLN A 80 -9.95 1.03 -11.32
N GLY A 81 -8.88 1.72 -11.69
CA GLY A 81 -8.75 3.16 -11.51
C GLY A 81 -8.69 3.56 -10.04
N VAL A 82 -7.81 2.93 -9.27
CA VAL A 82 -7.51 3.39 -7.89
C VAL A 82 -6.74 4.72 -7.94
N ASP A 83 -6.86 5.54 -6.91
CA ASP A 83 -6.20 6.84 -6.84
C ASP A 83 -4.76 6.72 -6.34
N ALA A 84 -4.50 5.73 -5.49
CA ALA A 84 -3.15 5.47 -4.99
C ALA A 84 -2.89 3.97 -4.78
N ILE A 85 -1.61 3.61 -4.86
CA ILE A 85 -1.08 2.28 -4.56
C ILE A 85 0.00 2.43 -3.50
N ALA A 86 -0.19 1.78 -2.35
CA ALA A 86 0.80 1.60 -1.30
C ALA A 86 1.28 0.14 -1.34
N ILE A 87 2.52 -0.10 -1.78
CA ILE A 87 3.03 -1.44 -2.06
C ILE A 87 4.23 -1.81 -1.17
N SER A 88 4.22 -3.03 -0.62
CA SER A 88 5.41 -3.74 -0.17
C SER A 88 5.83 -4.72 -1.27
N ALA A 89 7.00 -4.48 -1.89
CA ALA A 89 7.39 -5.17 -3.11
C ALA A 89 8.03 -6.54 -2.85
N ASN A 90 7.68 -7.54 -3.67
CA ASN A 90 8.38 -8.83 -3.70
C ASN A 90 9.74 -8.71 -4.39
N ASP A 91 9.84 -7.86 -5.39
CA ASP A 91 11.09 -7.51 -6.07
C ASP A 91 11.12 -6.01 -6.37
N PRO A 92 12.18 -5.28 -5.97
CA PRO A 92 12.24 -3.83 -6.09
C PRO A 92 12.26 -3.32 -7.53
N ASP A 93 12.80 -4.09 -8.47
CA ASP A 93 13.02 -3.69 -9.85
C ASP A 93 11.97 -4.24 -10.81
N ALA A 94 11.54 -5.49 -10.62
CA ALA A 94 10.59 -6.16 -11.49
C ALA A 94 9.22 -5.46 -11.54
N VAL A 95 8.79 -4.80 -10.45
CA VAL A 95 7.52 -4.07 -10.39
C VAL A 95 7.59 -2.66 -10.99
N VAL A 96 8.80 -2.13 -11.28
CA VAL A 96 8.98 -0.75 -11.78
C VAL A 96 8.20 -0.46 -13.05
N PRO A 97 8.21 -1.30 -14.11
CA PRO A 97 7.49 -1.00 -15.35
C PRO A 97 5.98 -0.81 -15.14
N VAL A 98 5.33 -1.68 -14.36
CA VAL A 98 3.89 -1.59 -14.09
C VAL A 98 3.55 -0.39 -13.21
N LEU A 99 4.39 -0.04 -12.24
CA LEU A 99 4.19 1.13 -11.38
C LEU A 99 4.42 2.44 -12.13
N LYS A 100 5.38 2.51 -13.07
CA LYS A 100 5.50 3.64 -13.99
C LYS A 100 4.23 3.84 -14.82
N LYS A 101 3.64 2.75 -15.33
CA LYS A 101 2.35 2.81 -16.04
C LYS A 101 1.22 3.33 -15.13
N ALA A 102 1.20 2.95 -13.84
CA ALA A 102 0.25 3.50 -12.88
C ALA A 102 0.44 5.01 -12.71
N MET A 103 1.68 5.46 -12.48
CA MET A 103 2.00 6.89 -12.31
C MET A 103 1.67 7.71 -13.57
N GLN A 104 1.89 7.19 -14.77
CA GLN A 104 1.51 7.83 -16.04
C GLN A 104 -0.01 8.03 -16.17
N ARG A 105 -0.82 7.22 -15.47
CA ARG A 105 -2.28 7.36 -15.37
C ARG A 105 -2.73 8.26 -14.22
N GLY A 106 -1.80 8.90 -13.53
CA GLY A 106 -2.09 9.80 -12.39
C GLY A 106 -2.20 9.10 -11.04
N ILE A 107 -2.09 7.76 -10.98
CA ILE A 107 -2.14 6.99 -9.73
C ILE A 107 -0.89 7.32 -8.90
N LYS A 108 -1.09 7.66 -7.63
CA LYS A 108 0.02 7.90 -6.70
C LYS A 108 0.62 6.57 -6.24
N VAL A 109 1.96 6.50 -6.21
CA VAL A 109 2.66 5.27 -5.79
C VAL A 109 3.56 5.55 -4.60
N VAL A 110 3.31 4.84 -3.53
CA VAL A 110 4.10 4.81 -2.30
C VAL A 110 4.58 3.38 -2.07
N SER A 111 5.85 3.20 -1.74
CA SER A 111 6.31 1.91 -1.24
C SER A 111 6.52 1.96 0.27
N TRP A 112 6.31 0.86 0.94
CA TRP A 112 6.48 0.70 2.39
C TRP A 112 7.06 -0.68 2.70
N ASP A 113 7.61 -0.88 3.89
CA ASP A 113 8.27 -2.13 4.29
C ASP A 113 9.37 -2.53 3.29
N SER A 114 9.10 -3.36 2.31
CA SER A 114 10.03 -3.66 1.22
C SER A 114 9.91 -2.66 0.09
N GLY A 115 11.01 -1.95 -0.18
CA GLY A 115 11.04 -0.85 -1.12
C GLY A 115 10.88 -1.27 -2.58
N VAL A 116 10.41 -0.33 -3.38
CA VAL A 116 10.49 -0.33 -4.84
C VAL A 116 11.66 0.55 -5.26
N ALA A 117 12.34 0.25 -6.34
CA ALA A 117 13.39 1.14 -6.88
C ALA A 117 12.84 2.56 -7.12
N PRO A 118 13.63 3.62 -6.91
CA PRO A 118 13.16 5.01 -6.92
C PRO A 118 12.37 5.41 -8.17
N ALA A 119 12.66 4.81 -9.32
CA ALA A 119 11.96 5.09 -10.58
C ALA A 119 10.50 4.59 -10.61
N GLY A 120 10.11 3.70 -9.70
CA GLY A 120 8.78 3.10 -9.62
C GLY A 120 7.90 3.65 -8.49
N ARG A 121 8.36 4.66 -7.75
CA ARG A 121 7.64 5.22 -6.60
C ARG A 121 7.87 6.72 -6.45
N GLN A 122 6.99 7.39 -5.73
CA GLN A 122 7.14 8.79 -5.35
C GLN A 122 7.74 8.92 -3.94
N ILE A 123 7.32 8.06 -3.02
CA ILE A 123 7.74 8.06 -1.61
C ILE A 123 8.01 6.63 -1.17
N HIS A 124 8.95 6.46 -0.23
CA HIS A 124 9.16 5.20 0.50
C HIS A 124 9.01 5.46 2.00
N LEU A 125 8.14 4.71 2.63
CA LEU A 125 8.02 4.64 4.08
C LEU A 125 8.79 3.42 4.59
N ASN A 126 9.89 3.67 5.28
CA ASN A 126 10.62 2.61 5.96
C ASN A 126 10.18 2.56 7.44
N PRO A 127 9.40 1.57 7.86
CA PRO A 127 8.91 1.48 9.23
C PRO A 127 9.98 1.08 10.23
N SER A 128 11.13 0.57 9.77
CA SER A 128 12.23 0.10 10.60
C SER A 128 13.58 0.24 9.90
N ASN A 129 14.66 0.17 10.69
CA ASN A 129 16.02 0.17 10.17
C ASN A 129 16.51 -1.28 9.97
N ASN A 130 16.78 -1.70 8.74
CA ASN A 130 17.21 -3.07 8.41
C ASN A 130 18.53 -3.46 9.09
N ALA A 131 19.48 -2.52 9.22
CA ALA A 131 20.73 -2.78 9.94
C ALA A 131 20.45 -3.08 11.42
N LEU A 132 19.61 -2.26 12.07
CA LEU A 132 19.21 -2.47 13.46
C LEU A 132 18.46 -3.79 13.66
N ILE A 133 17.62 -4.22 12.70
CA ILE A 133 16.96 -5.53 12.73
C ILE A 133 18.03 -6.64 12.71
N GLY A 134 18.99 -6.57 11.78
CA GLY A 134 20.07 -7.55 11.67
C GLY A 134 20.93 -7.64 12.94
N GLU A 135 21.38 -6.51 13.46
CA GLU A 135 22.14 -6.41 14.71
C GLU A 135 21.37 -6.99 15.90
N THR A 136 20.07 -6.67 15.99
CA THR A 136 19.22 -7.17 17.07
C THR A 136 19.04 -8.69 16.98
N ASN A 137 18.82 -9.24 15.78
CA ASN A 137 18.69 -10.68 15.57
C ASN A 137 19.97 -11.42 15.99
N VAL A 138 21.14 -10.92 15.58
CA VAL A 138 22.43 -11.51 15.96
C VAL A 138 22.62 -11.44 17.48
N LYS A 139 22.31 -10.30 18.08
CA LYS A 139 22.43 -10.11 19.54
C LYS A 139 21.51 -11.09 20.29
N LEU A 140 20.25 -11.20 19.90
CA LEU A 140 19.28 -12.11 20.54
C LEU A 140 19.72 -13.57 20.41
N ALA A 141 20.24 -13.98 19.24
CA ALA A 141 20.78 -15.33 19.05
C ALA A 141 22.00 -15.58 19.95
N ALA A 142 22.93 -14.64 20.01
CA ALA A 142 24.12 -14.76 20.86
C ALA A 142 23.76 -14.82 22.37
N ASP A 143 22.81 -13.98 22.81
CA ASP A 143 22.35 -14.00 24.20
C ASP A 143 21.67 -15.32 24.56
N ALA A 144 20.86 -15.88 23.63
CA ALA A 144 20.22 -17.20 23.81
C ALA A 144 21.24 -18.35 23.89
N LEU A 145 22.24 -18.36 23.01
CA LEU A 145 23.31 -19.38 23.04
C LEU A 145 24.11 -19.29 24.34
N LYS A 146 24.43 -18.09 24.78
CA LYS A 146 25.14 -17.87 26.06
C LYS A 146 24.32 -18.38 27.25
N ALA A 147 23.02 -18.12 27.26
CA ALA A 147 22.12 -18.61 28.32
C ALA A 147 22.04 -20.15 28.38
N LEU A 148 22.23 -20.81 27.24
CA LEU A 148 22.26 -22.26 27.11
C LEU A 148 23.66 -22.86 27.30
N ASN A 149 24.70 -22.06 27.59
CA ASN A 149 26.11 -22.45 27.68
C ASN A 149 26.62 -23.11 26.37
N VAL A 150 26.13 -22.66 25.22
CA VAL A 150 26.57 -23.13 23.89
C VAL A 150 27.61 -22.17 23.34
N GLU A 151 28.85 -22.61 23.20
CA GLU A 151 29.97 -21.77 22.74
C GLU A 151 30.19 -21.85 21.21
N LYS A 152 29.74 -22.92 20.58
CA LYS A 152 29.92 -23.16 19.14
C LYS A 152 28.68 -23.84 18.56
N GLY A 153 28.37 -23.52 17.31
CA GLY A 153 27.26 -24.12 16.59
C GLY A 153 27.12 -23.59 15.19
N ASP A 154 26.27 -24.23 14.39
CA ASP A 154 25.91 -23.77 13.07
C ASP A 154 24.78 -22.73 13.16
N VAL A 155 24.85 -21.72 12.32
CA VAL A 155 23.82 -20.67 12.22
C VAL A 155 23.18 -20.75 10.85
N ALA A 156 21.85 -20.90 10.83
CA ALA A 156 21.06 -20.81 9.60
C ALA A 156 20.38 -19.44 9.49
N VAL A 157 20.57 -18.79 8.34
CA VAL A 157 19.85 -17.57 8.01
C VAL A 157 18.67 -17.95 7.11
N LEU A 158 17.45 -17.63 7.57
CA LEU A 158 16.22 -17.92 6.85
C LEU A 158 15.69 -16.63 6.20
N SER A 159 15.31 -16.73 4.93
CA SER A 159 14.70 -15.65 4.18
C SER A 159 13.39 -16.13 3.56
N ALA A 160 12.35 -15.29 3.63
CA ALA A 160 11.06 -15.61 3.00
C ALA A 160 11.11 -15.45 1.48
N THR A 161 11.89 -14.46 0.99
CA THR A 161 12.07 -14.17 -0.44
C THR A 161 13.50 -13.73 -0.70
N PRO A 162 14.16 -14.18 -1.75
CA PRO A 162 15.57 -13.82 -2.03
C PRO A 162 15.74 -12.40 -2.56
N THR A 163 14.68 -11.76 -3.05
CA THR A 163 14.73 -10.49 -3.80
C THR A 163 14.21 -9.28 -3.01
N SER A 164 13.49 -9.47 -1.92
CA SER A 164 12.98 -8.35 -1.12
C SER A 164 14.11 -7.55 -0.46
N THR A 165 13.96 -6.22 -0.38
CA THR A 165 15.00 -5.31 0.14
C THR A 165 15.24 -5.43 1.65
N ASN A 166 14.37 -6.06 2.39
CA ASN A 166 14.46 -6.27 3.84
C ASN A 166 14.71 -7.72 4.26
N GLN A 167 15.33 -8.53 3.37
CA GLN A 167 15.72 -9.92 3.63
C GLN A 167 17.22 -10.10 3.73
#